data_38c834ce7e79ed4ab7871ceb901e3970
#
_entry.id   38c834ce7e79ed4ab7871ceb901e3970
#
_cell.length_a   1.000
_cell.length_b   1.000
_cell.length_c   1.000
_cell.angle_alpha   90.00
_cell.angle_beta   90.00
_cell.angle_gamma   90.00
#
_symmetry.space_group_name_H-M   'P 1'
#
loop_
_entity.id
_entity.type
_entity.pdbx_description
1 polymer ?
#
loop_
_entity_poly.entity_id
_entity_poly.type
_entity_poly.pdbx_seq_one_letter_code
_entity_poly.pdbx_strand_id
1 'polypeptide(L)'
;MRHSPSWSALRARLQHPLIQAPMAGVQDSTLAVAVSRAGALGSLPAAMLDAAALERELHTLQRELGLQGLPYNVNFFCHRPPEVDAQREAAWRQALAPYRTQWGLGSEAAPAPVRQPFQAALADVLAQHPPPVVSFHFGLPSAPLLDRVKGWGSLVMSSATTVEEALWLQAHGADVVIAQGLEAGGHRGHFLRADHDLEGQLPVSALLAQLQAAVSLPIVAAGGLGHASAVSAALQSGAAAVQVGTAFLLCEEARTPAVHRQALMRAAPVCEAVPAEAATAL
;
A
#
# COMPACT_ATOMS: atom_id res chain seq x y z
N MET A 1 -10.03 4.98 -27.78
CA MET A 1 -10.05 4.26 -26.47
C MET A 1 -8.62 3.82 -26.21
N ARG A 2 -7.96 4.30 -25.16
CA ARG A 2 -6.66 3.78 -24.74
C ARG A 2 -6.96 2.43 -24.05
N HIS A 3 -6.34 1.35 -24.50
CA HIS A 3 -6.47 0.06 -23.82
C HIS A 3 -5.94 0.21 -22.38
N SER A 4 -6.74 -0.15 -21.37
CA SER A 4 -6.24 -0.24 -19.99
C SER A 4 -5.04 -1.18 -19.98
N PRO A 5 -3.90 -0.80 -19.37
CA PRO A 5 -2.75 -1.67 -19.30
C PRO A 5 -3.15 -2.94 -18.55
N SER A 6 -2.89 -4.09 -19.14
CA SER A 6 -3.13 -5.37 -18.47
C SER A 6 -2.03 -5.63 -17.44
N TRP A 7 -2.35 -6.42 -16.42
CA TRP A 7 -1.34 -6.91 -15.46
C TRP A 7 -0.15 -7.57 -16.17
N SER A 8 -0.39 -8.34 -17.22
CA SER A 8 0.66 -8.99 -18.01
C SER A 8 1.62 -7.98 -18.63
N ALA A 9 1.12 -6.86 -19.14
CA ALA A 9 1.96 -5.80 -19.68
C ALA A 9 2.79 -5.10 -18.61
N LEU A 10 2.24 -4.86 -17.42
CA LEU A 10 2.99 -4.34 -16.28
C LEU A 10 4.04 -5.36 -15.83
N ARG A 11 3.65 -6.63 -15.64
CA ARG A 11 4.52 -7.70 -15.15
C ARG A 11 5.73 -7.92 -16.07
N ALA A 12 5.55 -7.81 -17.37
CA ALA A 12 6.65 -7.93 -18.34
C ALA A 12 7.70 -6.82 -18.22
N ARG A 13 7.38 -5.70 -17.59
CA ARG A 13 8.30 -4.58 -17.34
C ARG A 13 9.03 -4.69 -15.98
N LEU A 14 8.64 -5.63 -15.15
CA LEU A 14 9.28 -5.90 -13.86
C LEU A 14 10.25 -7.07 -13.99
N GLN A 15 11.49 -6.88 -13.53
CA GLN A 15 12.47 -7.96 -13.43
C GLN A 15 12.08 -8.93 -12.32
N HIS A 16 11.54 -8.40 -11.22
CA HIS A 16 11.10 -9.16 -10.05
C HIS A 16 9.59 -9.02 -9.84
N PRO A 17 8.87 -10.13 -9.54
CA PRO A 17 7.43 -10.08 -9.20
C PRO A 17 7.23 -9.55 -7.78
N LEU A 18 7.78 -8.37 -7.49
CA LEU A 18 7.83 -7.77 -6.17
C LEU A 18 7.34 -6.32 -6.22
N ILE A 19 6.52 -5.97 -5.25
CA ILE A 19 5.98 -4.63 -5.03
C ILE A 19 6.46 -4.16 -3.66
N GLN A 20 7.07 -2.99 -3.58
CA GLN A 20 7.34 -2.35 -2.31
C GLN A 20 6.03 -1.77 -1.77
N ALA A 21 5.63 -2.16 -0.57
CA ALA A 21 4.40 -1.69 0.05
C ALA A 21 4.46 -0.17 0.31
N PRO A 22 3.38 0.57 0.01
CA PRO A 22 3.32 1.98 0.38
C PRO A 22 3.22 2.13 1.90
N MET A 23 4.19 2.83 2.51
CA MET A 23 4.32 2.97 3.96
C MET A 23 4.35 4.45 4.34
N ALA A 24 3.18 5.01 4.62
CA ALA A 24 3.02 6.42 4.97
C ALA A 24 3.84 6.82 6.21
N GLY A 25 4.50 7.98 6.14
CA GLY A 25 5.29 8.52 7.24
C GLY A 25 6.74 8.05 7.33
N VAL A 26 7.12 6.99 6.60
CA VAL A 26 8.48 6.41 6.63
C VAL A 26 9.15 6.36 5.26
N GLN A 27 8.51 6.88 4.23
CA GLN A 27 9.06 6.94 2.87
C GLN A 27 8.45 8.08 2.03
N ASP A 28 9.14 8.40 0.95
CA ASP A 28 8.70 9.30 -0.13
C ASP A 28 9.06 8.68 -1.50
N SER A 29 9.16 9.52 -2.54
CA SER A 29 9.58 9.07 -3.89
C SER A 29 10.99 8.49 -3.94
N THR A 30 11.89 8.79 -3.00
CA THR A 30 13.27 8.29 -3.00
C THR A 30 13.31 6.76 -2.96
N LEU A 31 12.59 6.15 -2.03
CA LEU A 31 12.50 4.69 -1.94
C LEU A 31 11.79 4.10 -3.16
N ALA A 32 10.70 4.72 -3.62
CA ALA A 32 9.97 4.25 -4.80
C ALA A 32 10.86 4.25 -6.07
N VAL A 33 11.69 5.29 -6.25
CA VAL A 33 12.67 5.39 -7.34
C VAL A 33 13.71 4.28 -7.24
N ALA A 34 14.32 4.08 -6.07
CA ALA A 34 15.34 3.05 -5.86
C ALA A 34 14.80 1.65 -6.19
N VAL A 35 13.60 1.33 -5.69
CA VAL A 35 12.94 0.03 -5.93
C VAL A 35 12.60 -0.16 -7.41
N SER A 36 12.06 0.87 -8.09
CA SER A 36 11.73 0.78 -9.51
C SER A 36 12.98 0.61 -10.38
N ARG A 37 14.09 1.26 -10.04
CA ARG A 37 15.38 1.09 -10.71
C ARG A 37 15.99 -0.30 -10.47
N ALA A 38 15.70 -0.89 -9.31
CA ALA A 38 16.09 -2.28 -9.01
C ALA A 38 15.20 -3.33 -9.68
N GLY A 39 14.26 -2.94 -10.55
CA GLY A 39 13.43 -3.86 -11.33
C GLY A 39 12.18 -4.39 -10.65
N ALA A 40 11.80 -3.85 -9.49
CA ALA A 40 10.54 -4.13 -8.81
C ALA A 40 9.55 -2.96 -8.98
N LEU A 41 8.35 -3.03 -8.40
CA LEU A 41 7.39 -1.92 -8.42
C LEU A 41 7.53 -1.08 -7.16
N GLY A 42 8.15 0.09 -7.26
CA GLY A 42 8.23 1.07 -6.19
C GLY A 42 6.88 1.76 -5.97
N SER A 43 6.52 2.05 -4.72
CA SER A 43 5.24 2.68 -4.39
C SER A 43 5.42 3.98 -3.61
N LEU A 44 4.72 5.03 -4.03
CA LEU A 44 4.60 6.29 -3.30
C LEU A 44 3.34 6.26 -2.41
N PRO A 45 3.44 6.39 -1.08
CA PRO A 45 2.28 6.52 -0.20
C PRO A 45 1.76 7.97 -0.22
N ALA A 46 0.70 8.23 -0.96
CA ALA A 46 0.15 9.58 -1.12
C ALA A 46 -1.02 9.92 -0.17
N ALA A 47 -1.42 8.99 0.71
CA ALA A 47 -2.57 9.19 1.60
C ALA A 47 -2.41 10.35 2.62
N MET A 48 -1.19 10.84 2.84
CA MET A 48 -0.89 11.95 3.75
C MET A 48 -0.44 13.22 3.01
N LEU A 49 -0.42 13.20 1.69
CA LEU A 49 0.04 14.32 0.87
C LEU A 49 -1.14 15.23 0.50
N ASP A 50 -0.92 16.53 0.59
CA ASP A 50 -1.78 17.51 -0.08
C ASP A 50 -1.44 17.59 -1.57
N ALA A 51 -2.23 18.35 -2.33
CA ALA A 51 -2.06 18.46 -3.78
C ALA A 51 -0.65 18.94 -4.19
N ALA A 52 -0.11 19.95 -3.48
CA ALA A 52 1.20 20.50 -3.78
C ALA A 52 2.34 19.54 -3.46
N ALA A 53 2.23 18.79 -2.34
CA ALA A 53 3.20 17.77 -1.98
C ALA A 53 3.14 16.59 -2.98
N LEU A 54 1.94 16.16 -3.35
CA LEU A 54 1.75 15.11 -4.36
C LEU A 54 2.39 15.49 -5.69
N GLU A 55 2.16 16.71 -6.16
CA GLU A 55 2.74 17.21 -7.42
C GLU A 55 4.28 17.17 -7.39
N ARG A 56 4.90 17.62 -6.30
CA ARG A 56 6.38 17.55 -6.15
C ARG A 56 6.91 16.11 -6.23
N GLU A 57 6.25 15.19 -5.54
CA GLU A 57 6.66 13.77 -5.56
C GLU A 57 6.49 13.14 -6.94
N LEU A 58 5.38 13.46 -7.65
CA LEU A 58 5.14 12.98 -9.02
C LEU A 58 6.16 13.53 -10.01
N HIS A 59 6.52 14.81 -9.90
CA HIS A 59 7.60 15.38 -10.71
C HIS A 59 8.92 14.64 -10.50
N THR A 60 9.24 14.29 -9.26
CA THR A 60 10.44 13.49 -8.95
C THR A 60 10.37 12.12 -9.60
N LEU A 61 9.26 11.39 -9.44
CA LEU A 61 9.06 10.08 -10.06
C LEU A 61 9.18 10.15 -11.59
N GLN A 62 8.56 11.14 -12.22
CA GLN A 62 8.63 11.30 -13.68
C GLN A 62 10.03 11.64 -14.16
N ARG A 63 10.74 12.53 -13.49
CA ARG A 63 12.12 12.89 -13.82
C ARG A 63 13.05 11.68 -13.71
N GLU A 64 12.92 10.90 -12.64
CA GLU A 64 13.85 9.81 -12.31
C GLU A 64 13.54 8.50 -13.07
N LEU A 65 12.27 8.26 -13.41
CA LEU A 65 11.81 6.99 -13.96
C LEU A 65 11.24 7.12 -15.38
N GLY A 66 10.71 8.30 -15.73
CA GLY A 66 9.94 8.51 -16.95
C GLY A 66 10.74 8.25 -18.23
N LEU A 67 11.99 8.74 -18.31
CA LEU A 67 12.86 8.54 -19.49
C LEU A 67 13.18 7.06 -19.73
N GLN A 68 13.25 6.27 -18.68
CA GLN A 68 13.54 4.83 -18.76
C GLN A 68 12.26 4.01 -18.92
N GLY A 69 11.10 4.65 -18.83
CA GLY A 69 9.80 3.98 -18.86
C GLY A 69 9.56 3.03 -17.69
N LEU A 70 10.26 3.20 -16.55
CA LEU A 70 10.13 2.32 -15.41
C LEU A 70 8.77 2.55 -14.70
N PRO A 71 8.03 1.47 -14.35
CA PRO A 71 6.75 1.61 -13.68
C PRO A 71 6.92 1.96 -12.20
N TYR A 72 5.93 2.69 -11.68
CA TYR A 72 5.77 3.00 -10.26
C TYR A 72 4.29 3.02 -9.89
N ASN A 73 4.00 2.86 -8.62
CA ASN A 73 2.67 2.88 -8.04
C ASN A 73 2.48 4.13 -7.17
N VAL A 74 1.29 4.72 -7.21
CA VAL A 74 0.88 5.78 -6.27
C VAL A 74 -0.32 5.29 -5.47
N ASN A 75 -0.23 5.32 -4.14
CA ASN A 75 -1.22 4.73 -3.25
C ASN A 75 -2.05 5.78 -2.52
N PHE A 76 -3.35 5.56 -2.45
CA PHE A 76 -4.31 6.39 -1.73
C PHE A 76 -5.21 5.56 -0.81
N PHE A 77 -5.88 6.24 0.13
CA PHE A 77 -6.92 5.65 0.96
C PHE A 77 -8.31 6.02 0.44
N CYS A 78 -9.26 5.09 0.59
CA CYS A 78 -10.67 5.26 0.21
C CYS A 78 -11.62 5.09 1.41
N HIS A 79 -11.10 5.27 2.63
CA HIS A 79 -11.90 5.17 3.85
C HIS A 79 -13.05 6.18 3.85
N ARG A 80 -14.13 5.83 4.54
CA ARG A 80 -15.20 6.79 4.84
C ARG A 80 -14.75 7.66 6.02
N PRO A 81 -14.82 8.99 5.90
CA PRO A 81 -14.55 9.85 7.04
C PRO A 81 -15.47 9.48 8.21
N PRO A 82 -14.97 9.36 9.44
CA PRO A 82 -15.81 9.06 10.59
C PRO A 82 -16.77 10.22 10.87
N GLU A 83 -17.98 9.89 11.27
CA GLU A 83 -18.90 10.89 11.83
C GLU A 83 -18.36 11.39 13.18
N VAL A 84 -18.44 12.70 13.39
CA VAL A 84 -18.00 13.31 14.64
C VAL A 84 -19.01 13.00 15.72
N ASP A 85 -18.61 12.22 16.72
CA ASP A 85 -19.40 11.92 17.92
C ASP A 85 -18.80 12.67 19.12
N ALA A 86 -19.46 13.76 19.51
CA ALA A 86 -19.00 14.63 20.59
C ALA A 86 -18.90 13.91 21.94
N GLN A 87 -19.77 12.91 22.20
CA GLN A 87 -19.77 12.15 23.44
C GLN A 87 -18.56 11.18 23.49
N ARG A 88 -18.28 10.49 22.40
CA ARG A 88 -17.09 9.63 22.28
C ARG A 88 -15.81 10.45 22.37
N GLU A 89 -15.76 11.60 21.72
CA GLU A 89 -14.63 12.53 21.80
C GLU A 89 -14.39 13.01 23.26
N ALA A 90 -15.44 13.39 23.98
CA ALA A 90 -15.33 13.79 25.39
C ALA A 90 -14.83 12.65 26.28
N ALA A 91 -15.37 11.44 26.12
CA ALA A 91 -14.94 10.25 26.85
C ALA A 91 -13.47 9.92 26.56
N TRP A 92 -13.05 10.02 25.31
CA TRP A 92 -11.67 9.77 24.93
C TRP A 92 -10.70 10.82 25.51
N ARG A 93 -11.06 12.10 25.46
CA ARG A 93 -10.30 13.17 26.12
C ARG A 93 -10.14 12.93 27.62
N GLN A 94 -11.20 12.50 28.28
CA GLN A 94 -11.14 12.15 29.70
C GLN A 94 -10.21 10.96 29.97
N ALA A 95 -10.28 9.91 29.16
CA ALA A 95 -9.40 8.75 29.29
C ALA A 95 -7.92 9.12 29.07
N LEU A 96 -7.63 10.07 28.19
CA LEU A 96 -6.27 10.54 27.91
C LEU A 96 -5.76 11.60 28.90
N ALA A 97 -6.60 12.20 29.76
CA ALA A 97 -6.20 13.30 30.66
C ALA A 97 -5.02 12.95 31.58
N PRO A 98 -4.95 11.75 32.23
CA PRO A 98 -3.80 11.39 33.06
C PRO A 98 -2.46 11.38 32.30
N TYR A 99 -2.48 10.84 31.07
CA TYR A 99 -1.29 10.78 30.22
C TYR A 99 -0.84 12.17 29.77
N ARG A 100 -1.80 13.03 29.41
CA ARG A 100 -1.52 14.41 29.02
C ARG A 100 -0.86 15.17 30.17
N THR A 101 -1.36 15.01 31.39
CA THR A 101 -0.75 15.60 32.59
C THR A 101 0.66 15.07 32.82
N GLN A 102 0.86 13.77 32.73
CA GLN A 102 2.18 13.12 32.89
C GLN A 102 3.23 13.67 31.93
N TRP A 103 2.83 13.99 30.70
CA TRP A 103 3.73 14.47 29.64
C TRP A 103 3.75 16.00 29.50
N GLY A 104 3.10 16.74 30.41
CA GLY A 104 3.03 18.21 30.37
C GLY A 104 2.35 18.78 29.12
N LEU A 105 1.45 18.01 28.48
CA LEU A 105 0.72 18.45 27.31
C LEU A 105 -0.47 19.31 27.74
N GLY A 106 -0.69 20.45 27.09
CA GLY A 106 -1.82 21.34 27.35
C GLY A 106 -3.19 20.65 27.26
N SER A 107 -4.21 21.27 27.86
CA SER A 107 -5.58 20.72 27.87
C SER A 107 -6.22 20.63 26.47
N GLU A 108 -5.82 21.51 25.54
CA GLU A 108 -6.32 21.52 24.17
C GLU A 108 -5.31 20.85 23.24
N ALA A 109 -5.80 19.85 22.52
CA ALA A 109 -5.05 19.30 21.37
C ALA A 109 -5.27 20.24 20.18
N ALA A 110 -4.18 20.64 19.51
CA ALA A 110 -4.35 21.23 18.19
C ALA A 110 -5.15 20.29 17.29
N PRO A 111 -6.05 20.81 16.44
CA PRO A 111 -6.74 19.97 15.48
C PRO A 111 -5.73 19.16 14.67
N ALA A 112 -5.79 17.84 14.79
CA ALA A 112 -4.95 16.99 13.95
C ALA A 112 -5.42 17.13 12.49
N PRO A 113 -4.50 17.19 11.51
CA PRO A 113 -4.90 17.17 10.11
C PRO A 113 -5.68 15.89 9.84
N VAL A 114 -6.93 16.05 9.41
CA VAL A 114 -7.79 14.91 9.04
C VAL A 114 -7.24 14.34 7.74
N ARG A 115 -6.89 13.06 7.75
CA ARG A 115 -6.49 12.34 6.54
C ARG A 115 -7.71 12.26 5.62
N GLN A 116 -7.61 12.89 4.47
CA GLN A 116 -8.69 12.87 3.49
C GLN A 116 -8.59 11.60 2.62
N PRO A 117 -9.71 10.95 2.30
CA PRO A 117 -9.73 9.92 1.27
C PRO A 117 -9.40 10.52 -0.10
N PHE A 118 -9.11 9.66 -1.08
CA PHE A 118 -8.88 10.09 -2.45
C PHE A 118 -10.06 10.91 -2.98
N GLN A 119 -9.77 12.10 -3.47
CA GLN A 119 -10.78 13.10 -3.86
C GLN A 119 -10.39 13.83 -5.16
N ALA A 120 -11.32 14.62 -5.69
CA ALA A 120 -11.17 15.29 -6.98
C ALA A 120 -9.88 16.13 -7.09
N ALA A 121 -9.51 16.87 -6.05
CA ALA A 121 -8.30 17.70 -6.06
C ALA A 121 -7.02 16.88 -6.28
N LEU A 122 -6.91 15.69 -5.69
CA LEU A 122 -5.78 14.79 -5.92
C LEU A 122 -5.84 14.14 -7.31
N ALA A 123 -7.06 13.83 -7.77
CA ALA A 123 -7.27 13.32 -9.13
C ALA A 123 -6.91 14.37 -10.20
N ASP A 124 -7.08 15.67 -9.94
CA ASP A 124 -6.69 16.74 -10.84
C ASP A 124 -5.16 16.83 -10.99
N VAL A 125 -4.41 16.64 -9.91
CA VAL A 125 -2.94 16.53 -9.94
C VAL A 125 -2.49 15.29 -10.72
N LEU A 126 -3.09 14.12 -10.44
CA LEU A 126 -2.75 12.89 -11.17
C LEU A 126 -3.05 12.98 -12.66
N ALA A 127 -4.09 13.73 -13.07
CA ALA A 127 -4.44 13.90 -14.47
C ALA A 127 -3.33 14.61 -15.29
N GLN A 128 -2.53 15.46 -14.63
CA GLN A 128 -1.37 16.12 -15.24
C GLN A 128 -0.15 15.20 -15.29
N HIS A 129 -0.07 14.24 -14.38
CA HIS A 129 1.05 13.31 -14.18
C HIS A 129 0.56 11.87 -14.00
N PRO A 130 -0.13 11.26 -15.01
CA PRO A 130 -0.76 9.96 -14.85
C PRO A 130 0.25 8.88 -14.48
N PRO A 131 0.14 8.24 -13.28
CA PRO A 131 1.03 7.16 -12.90
C PRO A 131 0.67 5.88 -13.65
N PRO A 132 1.63 4.98 -13.93
CA PRO A 132 1.35 3.68 -14.54
C PRO A 132 0.42 2.80 -13.71
N VAL A 133 0.54 2.91 -12.39
CA VAL A 133 -0.27 2.14 -11.42
C VAL A 133 -0.80 3.07 -10.34
N VAL A 134 -2.08 2.91 -10.00
CA VAL A 134 -2.70 3.52 -8.82
C VAL A 134 -3.23 2.41 -7.93
N SER A 135 -2.83 2.42 -6.67
CA SER A 135 -3.38 1.47 -5.71
C SER A 135 -4.24 2.17 -4.66
N PHE A 136 -5.27 1.47 -4.20
CA PHE A 136 -6.17 1.94 -3.18
C PHE A 136 -6.16 1.02 -1.95
N HIS A 137 -6.42 1.61 -0.80
CA HIS A 137 -6.61 0.90 0.47
C HIS A 137 -7.96 1.31 1.05
N PHE A 138 -8.67 0.38 1.69
CA PHE A 138 -10.05 0.55 2.15
C PHE A 138 -11.07 0.66 1.00
N GLY A 139 -11.00 -0.26 0.04
CA GLY A 139 -11.90 -0.33 -1.12
C GLY A 139 -11.43 0.51 -2.31
N LEU A 140 -12.36 1.04 -3.06
CA LEU A 140 -12.14 1.87 -4.25
C LEU A 140 -12.76 3.26 -4.05
N PRO A 141 -12.29 4.29 -4.79
CA PRO A 141 -12.94 5.59 -4.78
C PRO A 141 -14.32 5.52 -5.45
N SER A 142 -15.07 6.62 -5.41
CA SER A 142 -16.34 6.70 -6.12
C SER A 142 -16.18 6.39 -7.62
N ALA A 143 -17.20 5.83 -8.25
CA ALA A 143 -17.15 5.43 -9.65
C ALA A 143 -16.65 6.55 -10.59
N PRO A 144 -17.10 7.83 -10.48
CA PRO A 144 -16.57 8.89 -11.33
C PRO A 144 -15.07 9.14 -11.16
N LEU A 145 -14.52 8.98 -9.95
CA LEU A 145 -13.08 9.14 -9.71
C LEU A 145 -12.30 7.92 -10.24
N LEU A 146 -12.83 6.72 -10.07
CA LEU A 146 -12.24 5.51 -10.62
C LEU A 146 -12.19 5.54 -12.15
N ASP A 147 -13.28 5.98 -12.79
CA ASP A 147 -13.36 6.15 -14.25
C ASP A 147 -12.30 7.13 -14.77
N ARG A 148 -12.05 8.22 -14.03
CA ARG A 148 -10.94 9.14 -14.35
C ARG A 148 -9.60 8.44 -14.32
N VAL A 149 -9.30 7.69 -13.25
CA VAL A 149 -8.03 6.97 -13.08
C VAL A 149 -7.83 5.96 -14.21
N LYS A 150 -8.86 5.19 -14.53
CA LYS A 150 -8.82 4.23 -15.65
C LYS A 150 -8.72 4.91 -17.01
N GLY A 151 -9.36 6.07 -17.16
CA GLY A 151 -9.30 6.90 -18.38
C GLY A 151 -7.90 7.40 -18.73
N TRP A 152 -7.01 7.54 -17.76
CA TRP A 152 -5.59 7.86 -17.99
C TRP A 152 -4.77 6.65 -18.46
N GLY A 153 -5.32 5.45 -18.38
CA GLY A 153 -4.62 4.21 -18.67
C GLY A 153 -3.81 3.68 -17.50
N SER A 154 -4.11 4.10 -16.26
CA SER A 154 -3.50 3.54 -15.05
C SER A 154 -4.09 2.17 -14.73
N LEU A 155 -3.25 1.22 -14.32
CA LEU A 155 -3.69 -0.05 -13.75
C LEU A 155 -4.12 0.19 -12.30
N VAL A 156 -5.28 -0.33 -11.92
CA VAL A 156 -5.87 -0.15 -10.60
C VAL A 156 -5.70 -1.39 -9.75
N MET A 157 -5.02 -1.24 -8.60
CA MET A 157 -4.90 -2.29 -7.58
C MET A 157 -5.67 -1.89 -6.31
N SER A 158 -6.23 -2.86 -5.59
CA SER A 158 -6.78 -2.59 -4.26
C SER A 158 -6.64 -3.77 -3.31
N SER A 159 -6.54 -3.49 -2.00
CA SER A 159 -6.37 -4.51 -0.97
C SER A 159 -7.71 -5.10 -0.55
N ALA A 160 -7.72 -6.43 -0.36
CA ALA A 160 -8.80 -7.20 0.23
C ALA A 160 -8.26 -8.05 1.39
N THR A 161 -9.04 -8.15 2.45
CA THR A 161 -8.76 -8.98 3.63
C THR A 161 -9.64 -10.21 3.70
N THR A 162 -10.69 -10.27 2.85
CA THR A 162 -11.63 -11.37 2.75
C THR A 162 -11.98 -11.68 1.29
N VAL A 163 -12.58 -12.85 1.05
CA VAL A 163 -13.09 -13.25 -0.26
C VAL A 163 -14.19 -12.31 -0.73
N GLU A 164 -15.07 -11.90 0.17
CA GLU A 164 -16.18 -11.00 -0.13
C GLU A 164 -15.67 -9.64 -0.66
N GLU A 165 -14.65 -9.08 0.01
CA GLU A 165 -14.00 -7.85 -0.44
C GLU A 165 -13.35 -7.99 -1.81
N ALA A 166 -12.68 -9.10 -2.08
CA ALA A 166 -12.06 -9.36 -3.38
C ALA A 166 -13.08 -9.49 -4.51
N LEU A 167 -14.20 -10.17 -4.28
CA LEU A 167 -15.31 -10.26 -5.23
C LEU A 167 -15.93 -8.88 -5.48
N TRP A 168 -16.09 -8.08 -4.42
CA TRP A 168 -16.56 -6.71 -4.56
C TRP A 168 -15.62 -5.87 -5.41
N LEU A 169 -14.30 -5.94 -5.14
CA LEU A 169 -13.28 -5.21 -5.91
C LEU A 169 -13.31 -5.60 -7.39
N GLN A 170 -13.41 -6.90 -7.69
CA GLN A 170 -13.53 -7.39 -9.07
C GLN A 170 -14.79 -6.84 -9.77
N ALA A 171 -15.92 -6.85 -9.08
CA ALA A 171 -17.19 -6.35 -9.62
C ALA A 171 -17.19 -4.83 -9.83
N HIS A 172 -16.35 -4.08 -9.07
CA HIS A 172 -16.32 -2.62 -9.10
C HIS A 172 -15.12 -2.05 -9.86
N GLY A 173 -14.36 -2.88 -10.59
CA GLY A 173 -13.40 -2.41 -11.58
C GLY A 173 -11.96 -2.33 -11.13
N ALA A 174 -11.54 -3.01 -10.05
CA ALA A 174 -10.13 -3.28 -9.80
C ALA A 174 -9.55 -4.15 -10.92
N ASP A 175 -8.28 -3.97 -11.25
CA ASP A 175 -7.56 -4.78 -12.23
C ASP A 175 -6.68 -5.85 -11.55
N VAL A 176 -6.32 -5.63 -10.27
CA VAL A 176 -5.51 -6.54 -9.45
C VAL A 176 -5.99 -6.46 -8.00
N VAL A 177 -6.03 -7.60 -7.31
CA VAL A 177 -6.34 -7.69 -5.88
C VAL A 177 -5.05 -7.89 -5.10
N ILE A 178 -4.86 -7.10 -4.04
CA ILE A 178 -3.79 -7.30 -3.05
C ILE A 178 -4.39 -8.07 -1.87
N ALA A 179 -4.06 -9.36 -1.76
CA ALA A 179 -4.48 -10.23 -0.66
C ALA A 179 -3.72 -9.86 0.62
N GLN A 180 -4.33 -9.09 1.51
CA GLN A 180 -3.71 -8.72 2.77
C GLN A 180 -3.99 -9.76 3.84
N GLY A 181 -3.01 -10.64 4.09
CA GLY A 181 -3.04 -11.64 5.15
C GLY A 181 -3.01 -11.02 6.56
N LEU A 182 -3.38 -11.80 7.57
CA LEU A 182 -3.42 -11.36 8.96
C LEU A 182 -2.05 -10.92 9.49
N GLU A 183 -0.98 -11.45 8.92
CA GLU A 183 0.42 -11.14 9.27
C GLU A 183 0.88 -9.76 8.76
N ALA A 184 0.10 -9.09 7.93
CA ALA A 184 0.46 -7.79 7.40
C ALA A 184 0.48 -6.73 8.50
N GLY A 185 1.58 -5.98 8.59
CA GLY A 185 1.66 -4.80 9.44
C GLY A 185 0.90 -3.60 8.85
N GLY A 186 0.88 -2.51 9.60
CA GLY A 186 0.21 -1.27 9.20
C GLY A 186 -1.32 -1.33 9.32
N HIS A 187 -2.00 -0.53 8.49
CA HIS A 187 -3.46 -0.48 8.51
C HIS A 187 -4.09 -1.77 7.99
N ARG A 188 -5.09 -2.28 8.69
CA ARG A 188 -5.92 -3.36 8.20
C ARG A 188 -6.89 -2.85 7.15
N GLY A 189 -6.86 -3.41 5.94
CA GLY A 189 -7.52 -2.86 4.75
C GLY A 189 -8.98 -3.25 4.57
N HIS A 190 -9.67 -3.80 5.60
CA HIS A 190 -11.09 -4.16 5.51
C HIS A 190 -11.97 -2.92 5.25
N PHE A 191 -13.06 -3.09 4.50
CA PHE A 191 -13.90 -1.95 4.11
C PHE A 191 -15.39 -2.28 3.94
N LEU A 192 -15.77 -3.53 3.84
CA LEU A 192 -17.19 -3.92 3.74
C LEU A 192 -17.87 -4.03 5.10
N ARG A 193 -17.09 -4.31 6.16
CA ARG A 193 -17.58 -4.42 7.52
C ARG A 193 -17.21 -3.18 8.32
N ALA A 194 -18.14 -2.71 9.14
CA ALA A 194 -17.92 -1.55 10.01
C ALA A 194 -17.28 -1.92 11.36
N ASP A 195 -17.33 -3.18 11.74
CA ASP A 195 -16.70 -3.70 12.95
C ASP A 195 -15.17 -3.79 12.76
N HIS A 196 -14.44 -3.57 13.85
CA HIS A 196 -12.98 -3.73 13.88
C HIS A 196 -12.59 -5.15 14.31
N ASP A 197 -13.52 -6.11 14.18
CA ASP A 197 -13.29 -7.49 14.51
C ASP A 197 -12.37 -8.15 13.49
N LEU A 198 -11.34 -8.82 13.99
CA LEU A 198 -10.42 -9.61 13.20
C LEU A 198 -10.83 -11.09 13.12
N GLU A 199 -11.95 -11.48 13.74
CA GLU A 199 -12.49 -12.82 13.63
C GLU A 199 -12.81 -13.17 12.17
N GLY A 200 -12.36 -14.35 11.75
CA GLY A 200 -12.53 -14.80 10.37
C GLY A 200 -11.50 -14.25 9.37
N GLN A 201 -10.56 -13.41 9.81
CA GLN A 201 -9.45 -13.02 8.95
C GLN A 201 -8.37 -14.09 8.90
N LEU A 202 -7.80 -14.28 7.72
CA LEU A 202 -6.95 -15.44 7.40
C LEU A 202 -5.48 -15.06 7.29
N PRO A 203 -4.57 -15.98 7.60
CA PRO A 203 -3.18 -15.91 7.16
C PRO A 203 -3.10 -15.74 5.63
N VAL A 204 -2.03 -15.09 5.15
CA VAL A 204 -1.88 -14.79 3.72
C VAL A 204 -1.97 -16.02 2.82
N SER A 205 -1.41 -17.15 3.25
CA SER A 205 -1.45 -18.40 2.48
C SER A 205 -2.87 -18.96 2.30
N ALA A 206 -3.68 -18.94 3.36
CA ALA A 206 -5.05 -19.39 3.32
C ALA A 206 -5.94 -18.43 2.53
N LEU A 207 -5.75 -17.12 2.72
CA LEU A 207 -6.47 -16.10 1.96
C LEU A 207 -6.15 -16.22 0.45
N LEU A 208 -4.88 -16.36 0.09
CA LEU A 208 -4.45 -16.52 -1.30
C LEU A 208 -5.15 -17.70 -1.97
N ALA A 209 -5.17 -18.88 -1.32
CA ALA A 209 -5.82 -20.08 -1.85
C ALA A 209 -7.33 -19.88 -2.07
N GLN A 210 -8.01 -19.21 -1.13
CA GLN A 210 -9.44 -18.93 -1.27
C GLN A 210 -9.73 -17.91 -2.37
N LEU A 211 -8.90 -16.87 -2.49
CA LEU A 211 -9.08 -15.86 -3.53
C LEU A 211 -8.86 -16.44 -4.93
N GLN A 212 -7.88 -17.32 -5.11
CA GLN A 212 -7.63 -18.00 -6.39
C GLN A 212 -8.84 -18.83 -6.87
N ALA A 213 -9.59 -19.38 -5.95
CA ALA A 213 -10.82 -20.13 -6.28
C ALA A 213 -12.02 -19.19 -6.56
N ALA A 214 -11.99 -17.95 -6.07
CA ALA A 214 -13.15 -17.06 -6.09
C ALA A 214 -13.08 -15.96 -7.15
N VAL A 215 -11.90 -15.41 -7.46
CA VAL A 215 -11.75 -14.29 -8.39
C VAL A 215 -10.88 -14.66 -9.59
N SER A 216 -11.12 -13.99 -10.71
CA SER A 216 -10.34 -14.17 -11.94
C SER A 216 -9.20 -13.15 -12.09
N LEU A 217 -9.13 -12.16 -11.20
CA LEU A 217 -8.10 -11.12 -11.21
C LEU A 217 -6.75 -11.68 -10.74
N PRO A 218 -5.63 -11.12 -11.23
CA PRO A 218 -4.32 -11.37 -10.64
C PRO A 218 -4.30 -11.02 -9.16
N ILE A 219 -3.64 -11.85 -8.34
CA ILE A 219 -3.58 -11.68 -6.89
C ILE A 219 -2.13 -11.42 -6.47
N VAL A 220 -1.92 -10.32 -5.77
CA VAL A 220 -0.66 -9.97 -5.11
C VAL A 220 -0.76 -10.38 -3.65
N ALA A 221 0.15 -11.22 -3.17
CA ALA A 221 0.16 -11.63 -1.75
C ALA A 221 0.87 -10.57 -0.89
N ALA A 222 0.30 -10.22 0.27
CA ALA A 222 0.85 -9.24 1.21
C ALA A 222 0.66 -9.69 2.67
N GLY A 223 1.72 -9.61 3.46
CA GLY A 223 1.72 -9.98 4.89
C GLY A 223 2.73 -11.06 5.23
N GLY A 224 3.65 -10.77 6.16
CA GLY A 224 4.64 -11.73 6.62
C GLY A 224 5.73 -12.16 5.61
N LEU A 225 5.76 -11.55 4.42
CA LEU A 225 6.64 -11.95 3.30
C LEU A 225 7.98 -11.19 3.33
N GLY A 226 8.66 -11.21 4.48
CA GLY A 226 9.92 -10.49 4.71
C GLY A 226 11.19 -11.24 4.28
N HIS A 227 11.10 -12.50 3.86
CA HIS A 227 12.25 -13.36 3.52
C HIS A 227 12.10 -13.96 2.13
N ALA A 228 13.22 -14.24 1.46
CA ALA A 228 13.24 -14.82 0.13
C ALA A 228 12.44 -16.14 0.03
N SER A 229 12.56 -17.00 1.05
CA SER A 229 11.81 -18.26 1.10
C SER A 229 10.28 -18.05 1.17
N ALA A 230 9.81 -17.07 1.95
CA ALA A 230 8.39 -16.75 2.04
C ALA A 230 7.86 -16.14 0.74
N VAL A 231 8.67 -15.27 0.10
CA VAL A 231 8.37 -14.73 -1.24
C VAL A 231 8.26 -15.84 -2.26
N SER A 232 9.25 -16.75 -2.32
CA SER A 232 9.24 -17.90 -3.23
C SER A 232 8.04 -18.81 -2.99
N ALA A 233 7.70 -19.11 -1.73
CA ALA A 233 6.55 -19.93 -1.38
C ALA A 233 5.23 -19.29 -1.85
N ALA A 234 5.04 -17.99 -1.67
CA ALA A 234 3.83 -17.29 -2.13
C ALA A 234 3.71 -17.31 -3.66
N LEU A 235 4.81 -17.10 -4.38
CA LEU A 235 4.83 -17.19 -5.85
C LEU A 235 4.56 -18.62 -6.34
N GLN A 236 5.16 -19.63 -5.73
CA GLN A 236 4.91 -21.04 -6.05
C GLN A 236 3.46 -21.44 -5.75
N SER A 237 2.84 -20.81 -4.75
CA SER A 237 1.41 -20.97 -4.46
C SER A 237 0.50 -20.21 -5.42
N GLY A 238 1.05 -19.59 -6.49
CA GLY A 238 0.29 -18.97 -7.55
C GLY A 238 -0.03 -17.49 -7.36
N ALA A 239 0.62 -16.79 -6.41
CA ALA A 239 0.55 -15.33 -6.37
C ALA A 239 1.19 -14.73 -7.64
N ALA A 240 0.52 -13.75 -8.25
CA ALA A 240 1.02 -13.07 -9.45
C ALA A 240 2.23 -12.16 -9.15
N ALA A 241 2.33 -11.69 -7.92
CA ALA A 241 3.45 -10.96 -7.32
C ALA A 241 3.32 -10.98 -5.80
N VAL A 242 4.32 -10.44 -5.10
CA VAL A 242 4.28 -10.24 -3.64
C VAL A 242 4.47 -8.78 -3.30
N GLN A 243 3.77 -8.30 -2.25
CA GLN A 243 3.96 -6.97 -1.70
C GLN A 243 4.66 -7.06 -0.34
N VAL A 244 5.82 -6.41 -0.23
CA VAL A 244 6.70 -6.46 0.94
C VAL A 244 6.81 -5.07 1.55
N GLY A 245 6.66 -4.96 2.87
CA GLY A 245 6.74 -3.69 3.59
C GLY A 245 7.94 -3.63 4.53
N THR A 246 7.89 -4.36 5.65
CA THR A 246 8.81 -4.23 6.78
C THR A 246 10.30 -4.36 6.39
N ALA A 247 10.63 -5.23 5.44
CA ALA A 247 12.02 -5.38 4.98
C ALA A 247 12.58 -4.09 4.38
N PHE A 248 11.75 -3.28 3.70
CA PHE A 248 12.17 -2.00 3.13
C PHE A 248 12.37 -0.89 4.17
N LEU A 249 11.90 -1.05 5.42
CA LEU A 249 12.14 -0.08 6.48
C LEU A 249 13.62 0.04 6.87
N LEU A 250 14.44 -0.93 6.51
CA LEU A 250 15.87 -0.95 6.78
C LEU A 250 16.71 -0.41 5.62
N CYS A 251 16.11 -0.11 4.46
CA CYS A 251 16.80 0.51 3.33
C CYS A 251 17.23 1.95 3.69
N GLU A 252 18.34 2.40 3.10
CA GLU A 252 18.88 3.75 3.33
C GLU A 252 17.90 4.82 2.84
N GLU A 253 17.17 4.54 1.76
CA GLU A 253 16.17 5.41 1.15
C GLU A 253 14.87 5.50 1.97
N ALA A 254 14.69 4.65 2.97
CA ALA A 254 13.55 4.73 3.88
C ALA A 254 13.82 5.77 4.98
N ARG A 255 12.83 6.60 5.27
CA ARG A 255 12.86 7.60 6.34
C ARG A 255 12.48 7.03 7.72
N THR A 256 12.80 5.77 7.94
CA THR A 256 12.52 5.10 9.21
C THR A 256 13.29 5.76 10.35
N PRO A 257 12.61 6.24 11.42
CA PRO A 257 13.28 6.84 12.56
C PRO A 257 14.34 5.91 13.17
N ALA A 258 15.45 6.48 13.64
CA ALA A 258 16.60 5.71 14.16
C ALA A 258 16.19 4.70 15.26
N VAL A 259 15.30 5.10 16.16
CA VAL A 259 14.77 4.23 17.24
C VAL A 259 14.04 3.03 16.66
N HIS A 260 13.18 3.24 15.67
CA HIS A 260 12.43 2.17 15.00
C HIS A 260 13.37 1.25 14.22
N ARG A 261 14.33 1.83 13.47
CA ARG A 261 15.35 1.07 12.73
C ARG A 261 16.16 0.17 13.67
N GLN A 262 16.61 0.69 14.81
CA GLN A 262 17.32 -0.09 15.83
C GLN A 262 16.47 -1.21 16.42
N ALA A 263 15.18 -0.95 16.68
CA ALA A 263 14.25 -1.99 17.16
C ALA A 263 14.08 -3.10 16.15
N LEU A 264 13.90 -2.78 14.87
CA LEU A 264 13.81 -3.76 13.79
C LEU A 264 15.08 -4.60 13.65
N MET A 265 16.26 -3.98 13.71
CA MET A 265 17.54 -4.70 13.65
C MET A 265 17.73 -5.67 14.82
N ARG A 266 17.22 -5.34 16.01
CA ARG A 266 17.29 -6.24 17.19
C ARG A 266 16.28 -7.37 17.10
N ALA A 267 15.12 -7.12 16.49
CA ALA A 267 14.03 -8.11 16.35
C ALA A 267 14.22 -9.04 15.15
N ALA A 268 15.02 -8.63 14.15
CA ALA A 268 15.29 -9.46 12.99
C ALA A 268 16.04 -10.71 13.46
N PRO A 269 15.56 -11.94 13.15
CA PRO A 269 16.41 -13.11 13.24
C PRO A 269 17.65 -12.83 12.39
N VAL A 270 18.82 -13.25 12.85
CA VAL A 270 20.07 -13.12 12.09
C VAL A 270 19.83 -13.77 10.73
N CYS A 271 19.54 -12.97 9.73
CA CYS A 271 19.45 -13.44 8.35
C CYS A 271 20.87 -13.82 7.96
N GLU A 272 21.15 -15.11 7.85
CA GLU A 272 22.34 -15.57 7.13
C GLU A 272 22.30 -14.91 5.76
N ALA A 273 23.36 -14.19 5.43
CA ALA A 273 23.48 -13.52 4.15
C ALA A 273 23.23 -14.55 3.04
N VAL A 274 22.18 -14.36 2.26
CA VAL A 274 21.93 -15.20 1.09
C VAL A 274 23.13 -15.04 0.18
N PRO A 275 23.87 -16.11 -0.17
CA PRO A 275 24.99 -16.00 -1.08
C PRO A 275 24.52 -15.35 -2.39
N ALA A 276 25.35 -14.45 -2.96
CA ALA A 276 25.03 -13.72 -4.19
C ALA A 276 24.63 -14.63 -5.38
N GLU A 277 25.03 -15.87 -5.34
CA GLU A 277 24.69 -16.92 -6.33
C GLU A 277 23.22 -17.35 -6.31
N ALA A 278 22.51 -17.18 -5.18
CA ALA A 278 21.09 -17.50 -5.10
C ALA A 278 20.19 -16.36 -5.66
N ALA A 279 20.71 -15.16 -5.80
CA ALA A 279 19.98 -14.02 -6.37
C ALA A 279 19.81 -14.11 -7.90
N THR A 280 20.57 -14.98 -8.58
CA THR A 280 20.51 -15.17 -10.03
C THR A 280 19.52 -16.27 -10.46
N ALA A 281 18.88 -16.95 -9.53
CA ALA A 281 17.94 -18.05 -9.77
C ALA A 281 16.46 -17.69 -9.50
N LEU A 282 16.12 -16.40 -9.34
CA LEU A 282 14.74 -15.90 -9.17
C LEU A 282 14.25 -15.21 -10.43
#